data_683f266702115b5ad2889442c9722786
#
_entry.id   683f266702115b5ad2889442c9722786
#
_cell.length_a   1.000
_cell.length_b   1.000
_cell.length_c   1.000
_cell.angle_alpha   90.00
_cell.angle_beta   90.00
_cell.angle_gamma   90.00
#
_symmetry.space_group_name_H-M   'P 1'
#
loop_
_entity.id
_entity.type
_entity.pdbx_description
1 polymer ?
#
loop_
_entity_poly.entity_id
_entity_poly.type
_entity_poly.pdbx_seq_one_letter_code
_entity_poly.pdbx_strand_id
1 'polypeptide(L)'
;MILATGNRHKLAEMEELLPAVELKPLPAGLEMPPEDGDSFEANALIKARAARRATGAVVLADDSGIEAADLGGAPGIYSARYAGEGASDEVNLDKLLREVDAAGGDRRAAYVCALALIDESGVEHVFEARCEGRLLAERRGSGGFGYDPAFVPDDTGPDDERTYAELSAAEKHAISHRGRAARLLGAHLGLVGGDSP
;
A
#
# COMPACT_ATOMS: atom_id res chain seq x y z
N MET A 1 -1.47 18.55 5.33
CA MET A 1 -2.25 17.32 5.55
C MET A 1 -1.44 16.38 6.43
N ILE A 2 -2.06 15.67 7.39
CA ILE A 2 -1.36 14.66 8.21
C ILE A 2 -1.48 13.30 7.51
N LEU A 3 -0.36 12.58 7.35
CA LEU A 3 -0.38 11.19 6.89
C LEU A 3 -0.39 10.25 8.11
N ALA A 4 -1.51 9.54 8.31
CA ALA A 4 -1.74 8.64 9.44
C ALA A 4 -1.12 7.26 9.16
N THR A 5 0.21 7.21 9.18
CA THR A 5 0.99 5.96 9.07
C THR A 5 2.18 5.98 10.02
N GLY A 6 2.47 4.84 10.63
CA GLY A 6 3.73 4.62 11.36
C GLY A 6 4.85 4.06 10.48
N ASN A 7 4.54 3.71 9.22
CA ASN A 7 5.50 3.12 8.31
C ASN A 7 6.25 4.22 7.52
N ARG A 8 7.56 4.32 7.76
CA ARG A 8 8.42 5.34 7.11
C ARG A 8 8.55 5.15 5.60
N HIS A 9 8.49 3.91 5.11
CA HIS A 9 8.55 3.64 3.67
C HIS A 9 7.29 4.13 2.97
N LYS A 10 6.11 3.92 3.57
CA LYS A 10 4.85 4.44 3.05
C LYS A 10 4.83 5.98 3.03
N LEU A 11 5.38 6.62 4.07
CA LEU A 11 5.49 8.08 4.12
C LEU A 11 6.36 8.58 2.96
N ALA A 12 7.56 8.04 2.79
CA ALA A 12 8.47 8.44 1.72
C ALA A 12 7.87 8.26 0.32
N GLU A 13 7.27 7.08 0.05
CA GLU A 13 6.59 6.85 -1.24
C GLU A 13 5.43 7.84 -1.47
N MET A 14 4.67 8.17 -0.42
CA MET A 14 3.53 9.09 -0.56
C MET A 14 3.98 10.54 -0.80
N GLU A 15 5.10 10.97 -0.20
CA GLU A 15 5.72 12.28 -0.47
C GLU A 15 6.16 12.40 -1.94
N GLU A 16 6.73 11.33 -2.51
CA GLU A 16 7.11 11.29 -3.93
C GLU A 16 5.90 11.26 -4.88
N LEU A 17 4.82 10.57 -4.49
CA LEU A 17 3.60 10.45 -5.29
C LEU A 17 2.71 11.69 -5.26
N LEU A 18 2.79 12.49 -4.21
CA LEU A 18 1.96 13.69 -4.00
C LEU A 18 2.84 14.95 -3.74
N PRO A 19 3.76 15.31 -4.65
CA PRO A 19 4.74 16.37 -4.41
C PRO A 19 4.11 17.77 -4.22
N ALA A 20 2.87 17.96 -4.66
CA ALA A 20 2.12 19.20 -4.47
C ALA A 20 1.40 19.28 -3.11
N VAL A 21 1.44 18.22 -2.30
CA VAL A 21 0.79 18.14 -1.00
C VAL A 21 1.84 18.14 0.10
N GLU A 22 1.83 19.12 1.00
CA GLU A 22 2.67 19.07 2.20
C GLU A 22 2.13 17.99 3.15
N LEU A 23 2.77 16.82 3.15
CA LEU A 23 2.49 15.73 4.08
C LEU A 23 3.27 15.91 5.38
N LYS A 24 2.62 15.71 6.52
CA LYS A 24 3.22 15.74 7.85
C LYS A 24 3.01 14.40 8.52
N PRO A 25 4.00 13.86 9.22
CA PRO A 25 3.83 12.62 9.97
C PRO A 25 2.85 12.82 11.13
N LEU A 26 2.38 11.71 11.70
CA LEU A 26 1.61 11.75 12.94
C LEU A 26 2.40 12.47 14.05
N PRO A 27 1.70 13.25 14.90
CA PRO A 27 2.33 13.84 16.10
C PRO A 27 2.97 12.76 16.97
N ALA A 28 4.14 13.09 17.51
CA ALA A 28 4.85 12.19 18.42
C ALA A 28 3.97 11.83 19.64
N GLY A 29 3.95 10.56 20.02
CA GLY A 29 3.17 10.06 21.15
C GLY A 29 1.68 9.82 20.86
N LEU A 30 1.21 10.03 19.63
CA LEU A 30 -0.15 9.64 19.26
C LEU A 30 -0.20 8.12 19.04
N GLU A 31 -0.91 7.44 19.93
CA GLU A 31 -1.19 6.01 19.78
C GLU A 31 -2.33 5.80 18.78
N MET A 32 -2.08 4.95 17.78
CA MET A 32 -3.09 4.57 16.81
C MET A 32 -3.91 3.39 17.33
N PRO A 33 -5.22 3.34 17.03
CA PRO A 33 -6.04 2.21 17.42
C PRO A 33 -5.61 0.93 16.68
N PRO A 34 -5.99 -0.25 17.21
CA PRO A 34 -5.84 -1.50 16.48
C PRO A 34 -6.52 -1.44 15.10
N GLU A 35 -5.91 -2.07 14.12
CA GLU A 35 -6.46 -2.27 12.79
C GLU A 35 -7.30 -3.55 12.80
N ASP A 36 -8.54 -3.45 13.32
CA ASP A 36 -9.49 -4.55 13.51
C ASP A 36 -10.64 -4.55 12.47
N GLY A 37 -10.51 -3.74 11.44
CA GLY A 37 -11.42 -3.75 10.29
C GLY A 37 -11.28 -5.03 9.46
N ASP A 38 -12.31 -5.32 8.67
CA ASP A 38 -12.40 -6.50 7.81
C ASP A 38 -11.92 -6.24 6.36
N SER A 39 -11.49 -5.03 6.06
CA SER A 39 -10.99 -4.61 4.75
C SER A 39 -9.90 -3.54 4.87
N PHE A 40 -9.12 -3.34 3.79
CA PHE A 40 -8.15 -2.25 3.71
C PHE A 40 -8.82 -0.88 3.86
N GLU A 41 -9.99 -0.69 3.24
CA GLU A 41 -10.79 0.52 3.40
C GLU A 41 -11.15 0.77 4.87
N ALA A 42 -11.70 -0.25 5.55
CA ALA A 42 -12.10 -0.12 6.95
C ALA A 42 -10.91 0.25 7.84
N ASN A 43 -9.77 -0.40 7.67
CA ASN A 43 -8.55 -0.09 8.42
C ASN A 43 -8.01 1.31 8.11
N ALA A 44 -8.00 1.74 6.84
CA ALA A 44 -7.61 3.09 6.48
C ALA A 44 -8.52 4.14 7.15
N LEU A 45 -9.85 3.93 7.15
CA LEU A 45 -10.82 4.80 7.82
C LEU A 45 -10.64 4.81 9.35
N ILE A 46 -10.39 3.67 9.98
CA ILE A 46 -10.09 3.60 11.43
C ILE A 46 -8.91 4.52 11.76
N LYS A 47 -7.83 4.43 10.99
CA LYS A 47 -6.63 5.28 11.16
C LYS A 47 -6.93 6.75 10.91
N ALA A 48 -7.60 7.08 9.81
CA ALA A 48 -7.93 8.45 9.45
C ALA A 48 -8.81 9.13 10.53
N ARG A 49 -9.86 8.44 10.98
CA ARG A 49 -10.77 8.92 12.03
C ARG A 49 -10.04 9.16 13.36
N ALA A 50 -9.15 8.26 13.76
CA ALA A 50 -8.36 8.41 14.99
C ALA A 50 -7.46 9.64 14.92
N ALA A 51 -6.69 9.79 13.84
CA ALA A 51 -5.81 10.93 13.63
C ALA A 51 -6.59 12.25 13.52
N ARG A 52 -7.76 12.25 12.83
CA ARG A 52 -8.62 13.44 12.73
C ARG A 52 -9.15 13.88 14.09
N ARG A 53 -9.62 12.94 14.92
CA ARG A 53 -10.09 13.27 16.29
C ARG A 53 -8.97 13.86 17.15
N ALA A 54 -7.76 13.34 17.01
CA ALA A 54 -6.63 13.77 17.84
C ALA A 54 -6.07 15.13 17.41
N THR A 55 -6.12 15.47 16.13
CA THR A 55 -5.40 16.61 15.57
C THR A 55 -6.30 17.75 15.07
N GLY A 56 -7.54 17.46 14.72
CA GLY A 56 -8.45 18.40 14.04
C GLY A 56 -8.05 18.75 12.61
N ALA A 57 -6.94 18.19 12.10
CA ALA A 57 -6.38 18.52 10.79
C ALA A 57 -7.00 17.66 9.68
N VAL A 58 -6.82 18.05 8.41
CA VAL A 58 -7.04 17.19 7.25
C VAL A 58 -6.09 15.99 7.34
N VAL A 59 -6.64 14.79 7.19
CA VAL A 59 -5.90 13.54 7.37
C VAL A 59 -6.02 12.66 6.14
N LEU A 60 -4.90 12.09 5.74
CA LEU A 60 -4.80 10.97 4.82
C LEU A 60 -4.29 9.75 5.59
N ALA A 61 -4.90 8.58 5.37
CA ALA A 61 -4.42 7.31 5.90
C ALA A 61 -4.25 6.30 4.78
N ASP A 62 -3.25 5.42 4.91
CA ASP A 62 -2.98 4.32 3.99
C ASP A 62 -3.14 2.99 4.72
N ASP A 63 -3.94 2.09 4.15
CA ASP A 63 -3.87 0.68 4.46
C ASP A 63 -3.64 -0.12 3.18
N SER A 64 -2.69 -1.05 3.22
CA SER A 64 -2.27 -1.76 2.02
C SER A 64 -1.61 -3.08 2.35
N GLY A 65 -1.71 -4.02 1.43
CA GLY A 65 -1.13 -5.34 1.56
C GLY A 65 -1.12 -6.11 0.26
N ILE A 66 -0.79 -7.39 0.36
CA ILE A 66 -0.79 -8.33 -0.76
C ILE A 66 -1.82 -9.42 -0.54
N GLU A 67 -2.47 -9.83 -1.60
CA GLU A 67 -3.42 -10.94 -1.64
C GLU A 67 -2.91 -12.01 -2.59
N ALA A 68 -2.82 -13.26 -2.15
CA ALA A 68 -2.43 -14.40 -2.97
C ALA A 68 -3.65 -15.25 -3.30
N ALA A 69 -3.84 -15.57 -4.59
CA ALA A 69 -5.02 -16.29 -5.09
C ALA A 69 -5.17 -17.67 -4.46
N ASP A 70 -4.09 -18.46 -4.43
CA ASP A 70 -4.10 -19.82 -3.86
C ASP A 70 -4.35 -19.86 -2.34
N LEU A 71 -4.23 -18.73 -1.67
CA LEU A 71 -4.48 -18.59 -0.23
C LEU A 71 -5.82 -17.91 0.07
N GLY A 72 -6.71 -17.82 -0.94
CA GLY A 72 -8.02 -17.20 -0.77
C GLY A 72 -7.95 -15.70 -0.41
N GLY A 73 -6.91 -15.01 -0.85
CA GLY A 73 -6.66 -13.59 -0.56
C GLY A 73 -5.76 -13.34 0.66
N ALA A 74 -5.34 -14.38 1.40
CA ALA A 74 -4.35 -14.16 2.45
C ALA A 74 -2.99 -13.76 1.84
N PRO A 75 -2.17 -12.97 2.55
CA PRO A 75 -2.37 -12.40 3.88
C PRO A 75 -3.37 -11.23 3.97
N GLY A 76 -3.69 -10.53 2.88
CA GLY A 76 -4.66 -9.44 2.88
C GLY A 76 -4.32 -8.36 3.91
N ILE A 77 -5.28 -7.97 4.75
CA ILE A 77 -5.11 -6.97 5.82
C ILE A 77 -4.09 -7.37 6.90
N TYR A 78 -3.64 -8.63 6.92
CA TYR A 78 -2.61 -9.11 7.84
C TYR A 78 -1.20 -9.04 7.26
N SER A 79 -1.00 -8.44 6.08
CA SER A 79 0.29 -8.40 5.37
C SER A 79 1.45 -7.93 6.24
N ALA A 80 1.28 -6.90 7.03
CA ALA A 80 2.35 -6.34 7.87
C ALA A 80 2.75 -7.25 9.06
N ARG A 81 1.90 -8.22 9.42
CA ARG A 81 2.09 -9.12 10.58
C ARG A 81 1.77 -10.58 10.25
N TYR A 82 1.94 -10.96 8.99
CA TYR A 82 1.56 -12.28 8.49
C TYR A 82 2.26 -13.44 9.21
N ALA A 83 3.53 -13.26 9.55
CA ALA A 83 4.29 -14.23 10.32
C ALA A 83 4.22 -14.01 11.85
N GLY A 84 3.41 -13.05 12.30
CA GLY A 84 3.22 -12.68 13.70
C GLY A 84 3.55 -11.22 13.97
N GLU A 85 3.14 -10.72 15.13
CA GLU A 85 3.44 -9.34 15.55
C GLU A 85 4.95 -9.09 15.62
N GLY A 86 5.39 -7.98 15.02
CA GLY A 86 6.81 -7.60 14.99
C GLY A 86 7.70 -8.41 14.05
N ALA A 87 7.13 -9.30 13.21
CA ALA A 87 7.89 -10.00 12.19
C ALA A 87 8.49 -9.03 11.17
N SER A 88 9.71 -9.32 10.70
CA SER A 88 10.32 -8.53 9.63
C SER A 88 9.65 -8.81 8.28
N ASP A 89 9.87 -7.89 7.32
CA ASP A 89 9.38 -8.04 5.95
C ASP A 89 9.86 -9.35 5.31
N GLU A 90 11.13 -9.74 5.56
CA GLU A 90 11.67 -10.98 5.04
C GLU A 90 10.96 -12.22 5.60
N VAL A 91 10.65 -12.21 6.90
CA VAL A 91 9.97 -13.35 7.56
C VAL A 91 8.53 -13.47 7.07
N ASN A 92 7.83 -12.33 6.87
CA ASN A 92 6.50 -12.30 6.29
C ASN A 92 6.51 -12.83 4.84
N LEU A 93 7.47 -12.40 4.03
CA LEU A 93 7.63 -12.85 2.64
C LEU A 93 7.96 -14.34 2.57
N ASP A 94 8.89 -14.84 3.39
CA ASP A 94 9.25 -16.26 3.42
C ASP A 94 8.06 -17.15 3.80
N LYS A 95 7.23 -16.68 4.74
CA LYS A 95 6.01 -17.40 5.09
C LYS A 95 5.06 -17.46 3.90
N LEU A 96 4.81 -16.32 3.23
CA LEU A 96 3.92 -16.26 2.07
C LEU A 96 4.39 -17.21 0.96
N LEU A 97 5.66 -17.19 0.59
CA LEU A 97 6.18 -18.04 -0.47
C LEU A 97 6.04 -19.53 -0.16
N ARG A 98 6.34 -19.94 1.08
CA ARG A 98 6.15 -21.35 1.51
C ARG A 98 4.70 -21.78 1.46
N GLU A 99 3.76 -20.92 1.86
CA GLU A 99 2.35 -21.26 1.90
C GLU A 99 1.74 -21.35 0.49
N VAL A 100 2.13 -20.43 -0.40
CA VAL A 100 1.74 -20.50 -1.83
C VAL A 100 2.28 -21.77 -2.50
N ASP A 101 3.54 -22.15 -2.23
CA ASP A 101 4.11 -23.41 -2.74
C ASP A 101 3.36 -24.65 -2.24
N ALA A 102 2.97 -24.63 -0.97
CA ALA A 102 2.22 -25.72 -0.37
C ALA A 102 0.76 -25.82 -0.86
N ALA A 103 0.17 -24.72 -1.28
CA ALA A 103 -1.22 -24.64 -1.73
C ALA A 103 -1.45 -25.13 -3.16
N GLY A 104 -0.42 -25.21 -3.99
CA GLY A 104 -0.56 -25.71 -5.37
C GLY A 104 0.16 -24.91 -6.44
N GLY A 105 0.64 -23.73 -6.07
CA GLY A 105 1.57 -22.95 -6.91
C GLY A 105 0.94 -22.07 -7.98
N ASP A 106 -0.37 -21.79 -7.94
CA ASP A 106 -0.89 -20.61 -8.65
C ASP A 106 -0.37 -19.36 -7.95
N ARG A 107 0.70 -18.82 -8.47
CA ARG A 107 1.40 -17.70 -7.87
C ARG A 107 0.76 -16.35 -8.16
N ARG A 108 -0.48 -16.31 -8.66
CA ARG A 108 -1.23 -15.09 -8.87
C ARG A 108 -1.41 -14.34 -7.56
N ALA A 109 -1.11 -13.05 -7.60
CA ALA A 109 -1.22 -12.18 -6.44
C ALA A 109 -1.59 -10.77 -6.89
N ALA A 110 -2.11 -9.98 -5.94
CA ALA A 110 -2.37 -8.58 -6.17
C ALA A 110 -1.92 -7.76 -4.96
N TYR A 111 -1.27 -6.65 -5.20
CA TYR A 111 -1.16 -5.61 -4.19
C TYR A 111 -2.41 -4.74 -4.18
N VAL A 112 -2.87 -4.39 -2.99
CA VAL A 112 -4.03 -3.51 -2.77
C VAL A 112 -3.61 -2.33 -1.90
N CYS A 113 -4.11 -1.14 -2.21
CA CYS A 113 -3.96 0.06 -1.38
C CYS A 113 -5.29 0.78 -1.29
N ALA A 114 -5.73 1.05 -0.07
CA ALA A 114 -6.83 1.95 0.24
C ALA A 114 -6.30 3.22 0.91
N LEU A 115 -6.57 4.37 0.32
CA LEU A 115 -6.30 5.69 0.88
C LEU A 115 -7.61 6.28 1.41
N ALA A 116 -7.66 6.61 2.69
CA ALA A 116 -8.80 7.31 3.31
C ALA A 116 -8.43 8.76 3.60
N LEU A 117 -9.12 9.70 2.97
CA LEU A 117 -9.02 11.14 3.21
C LEU A 117 -10.18 11.59 4.08
N ILE A 118 -9.90 12.33 5.15
CA ILE A 118 -10.92 13.14 5.85
C ILE A 118 -10.57 14.59 5.62
N ASP A 119 -11.43 15.28 4.87
CA ASP A 119 -11.23 16.66 4.43
C ASP A 119 -11.47 17.70 5.54
N GLU A 120 -11.37 18.99 5.19
CA GLU A 120 -11.59 20.09 6.14
C GLU A 120 -13.00 20.10 6.73
N SER A 121 -14.00 19.73 5.94
CA SER A 121 -15.40 19.66 6.35
C SER A 121 -15.73 18.40 7.17
N GLY A 122 -14.80 17.45 7.25
CA GLY A 122 -14.97 16.16 7.93
C GLY A 122 -15.64 15.09 7.06
N VAL A 123 -15.76 15.34 5.76
CA VAL A 123 -16.23 14.32 4.81
C VAL A 123 -15.16 13.29 4.54
N GLU A 124 -15.56 12.02 4.52
CA GLU A 124 -14.69 10.89 4.28
C GLU A 124 -14.73 10.49 2.81
N HIS A 125 -13.54 10.29 2.23
CA HIS A 125 -13.36 9.83 0.85
C HIS A 125 -12.39 8.66 0.86
N VAL A 126 -12.67 7.62 0.07
CA VAL A 126 -11.80 6.44 -0.06
C VAL A 126 -11.40 6.25 -1.52
N PHE A 127 -10.11 5.96 -1.73
CA PHE A 127 -9.52 5.71 -3.04
C PHE A 127 -8.78 4.38 -2.97
N GLU A 128 -9.37 3.35 -3.55
CA GLU A 128 -8.77 2.03 -3.59
C GLU A 128 -8.22 1.72 -4.98
N ALA A 129 -7.07 1.08 -5.03
CA ALA A 129 -6.49 0.60 -6.26
C ALA A 129 -5.70 -0.69 -6.05
N ARG A 130 -5.60 -1.47 -7.12
CA ARG A 130 -4.93 -2.77 -7.15
C ARG A 130 -3.85 -2.76 -8.23
N CYS A 131 -2.83 -3.61 -8.04
CA CYS A 131 -1.88 -3.97 -9.06
C CYS A 131 -1.80 -5.50 -9.09
N GLU A 132 -2.27 -6.08 -10.19
CA GLU A 132 -2.23 -7.52 -10.41
C GLU A 132 -0.82 -7.97 -10.81
N GLY A 133 -0.50 -9.23 -10.53
CA GLY A 133 0.80 -9.79 -10.83
C GLY A 133 0.95 -11.21 -10.31
N ARG A 134 2.19 -11.62 -10.11
CA ARG A 134 2.53 -12.96 -9.62
C ARG A 134 3.71 -12.93 -8.66
N LEU A 135 3.78 -13.95 -7.82
CA LEU A 135 4.90 -14.19 -6.93
C LEU A 135 5.95 -15.09 -7.59
N LEU A 136 7.21 -14.73 -7.48
CA LEU A 136 8.32 -15.63 -7.81
C LEU A 136 8.53 -16.66 -6.69
N ALA A 137 9.21 -17.76 -7.00
CA ALA A 137 9.63 -18.74 -6.00
C ALA A 137 10.74 -18.20 -5.11
N GLU A 138 11.58 -17.33 -5.65
CA GLU A 138 12.76 -16.77 -5.00
C GLU A 138 12.73 -15.25 -5.06
N ARG A 139 13.38 -14.62 -4.10
CA ARG A 139 13.52 -13.16 -4.03
C ARG A 139 14.49 -12.64 -5.07
N ARG A 140 14.19 -11.52 -5.71
CA ARG A 140 15.08 -10.79 -6.61
C ARG A 140 15.00 -9.29 -6.35
N GLY A 141 16.14 -8.62 -6.51
CA GLY A 141 16.26 -7.19 -6.25
C GLY A 141 16.44 -6.85 -4.78
N SER A 142 16.74 -5.57 -4.54
CA SER A 142 17.00 -5.04 -3.20
C SER A 142 16.29 -3.72 -2.92
N GLY A 143 15.49 -3.24 -3.88
CA GLY A 143 14.68 -2.02 -3.72
C GLY A 143 13.37 -2.31 -3.02
N GLY A 144 12.65 -1.23 -2.69
CA GLY A 144 11.32 -1.33 -2.09
C GLY A 144 11.32 -1.87 -0.67
N PHE A 145 10.20 -2.51 -0.27
CA PHE A 145 9.99 -3.10 1.05
C PHE A 145 8.89 -4.18 0.99
N GLY A 146 8.69 -4.89 2.10
CA GLY A 146 7.63 -5.89 2.19
C GLY A 146 7.83 -7.06 1.24
N TYR A 147 6.86 -7.25 0.37
CA TYR A 147 6.80 -8.36 -0.58
C TYR A 147 7.38 -8.01 -1.97
N ASP A 148 7.90 -6.78 -2.15
CA ASP A 148 8.45 -6.29 -3.42
C ASP A 148 9.51 -7.22 -4.05
N PRO A 149 10.41 -7.88 -3.28
CA PRO A 149 11.42 -8.77 -3.86
C PRO A 149 10.89 -10.04 -4.54
N ALA A 150 9.63 -10.38 -4.37
CA ALA A 150 9.05 -11.55 -5.03
C ALA A 150 7.86 -11.21 -5.95
N PHE A 151 7.40 -9.97 -5.98
CA PHE A 151 6.21 -9.59 -6.77
C PHE A 151 6.61 -9.04 -8.14
N VAL A 152 6.18 -9.71 -9.20
CA VAL A 152 6.29 -9.28 -10.60
C VAL A 152 4.93 -8.74 -11.04
N PRO A 153 4.81 -7.44 -11.33
CA PRO A 153 3.56 -6.86 -11.80
C PRO A 153 3.26 -7.22 -13.25
N ASP A 154 1.99 -7.43 -13.58
CA ASP A 154 1.56 -7.71 -14.96
C ASP A 154 1.74 -6.48 -15.87
N ASP A 155 1.77 -5.28 -15.31
CA ASP A 155 1.83 -4.00 -16.04
C ASP A 155 3.19 -3.70 -16.68
N THR A 156 4.26 -4.41 -16.33
CA THR A 156 5.55 -4.28 -17.01
C THR A 156 5.55 -4.94 -18.40
N GLY A 157 4.53 -5.75 -18.66
CA GLY A 157 4.38 -6.48 -19.92
C GLY A 157 4.87 -7.94 -19.84
N PRO A 158 4.50 -8.77 -20.83
CA PRO A 158 4.66 -10.22 -20.77
C PRO A 158 6.12 -10.70 -20.76
N ASP A 159 7.04 -9.89 -21.28
CA ASP A 159 8.45 -10.24 -21.38
C ASP A 159 9.32 -9.62 -20.26
N ASP A 160 8.74 -8.78 -19.40
CA ASP A 160 9.45 -8.16 -18.29
C ASP A 160 9.11 -8.89 -16.98
N GLU A 161 10.07 -9.64 -16.48
CA GLU A 161 9.94 -10.42 -15.24
C GLU A 161 10.57 -9.72 -14.04
N ARG A 162 10.88 -8.41 -14.13
CA ARG A 162 11.43 -7.67 -13.00
C ARG A 162 10.41 -7.58 -11.86
N THR A 163 10.90 -7.84 -10.64
CA THR A 163 10.12 -7.63 -9.43
C THR A 163 9.99 -6.13 -9.13
N TYR A 164 9.06 -5.74 -8.26
CA TYR A 164 9.02 -4.37 -7.75
C TYR A 164 10.35 -3.92 -7.14
N ALA A 165 11.12 -4.83 -6.54
CA ALA A 165 12.43 -4.53 -5.97
C ALA A 165 13.53 -4.32 -7.02
N GLU A 166 13.29 -4.67 -8.29
CA GLU A 166 14.19 -4.47 -9.42
C GLU A 166 13.81 -3.27 -10.29
N LEU A 167 12.62 -2.69 -10.08
CA LEU A 167 12.18 -1.46 -10.74
C LEU A 167 12.78 -0.23 -10.06
N SER A 168 12.99 0.81 -10.82
CA SER A 168 13.24 2.14 -10.26
C SER A 168 11.99 2.66 -9.54
N ALA A 169 12.16 3.62 -8.62
CA ALA A 169 11.03 4.23 -7.92
C ALA A 169 10.00 4.81 -8.91
N ALA A 170 10.45 5.49 -9.97
CA ALA A 170 9.57 6.08 -10.98
C ALA A 170 8.77 5.02 -11.75
N GLU A 171 9.41 3.91 -12.17
CA GLU A 171 8.72 2.79 -12.82
C GLU A 171 7.67 2.17 -11.89
N LYS A 172 8.04 1.88 -10.64
CA LYS A 172 7.13 1.34 -9.63
C LYS A 172 5.96 2.28 -9.38
N HIS A 173 6.19 3.58 -9.19
CA HIS A 173 5.16 4.58 -8.95
C HIS A 173 4.14 4.68 -10.09
N ALA A 174 4.59 4.49 -11.34
CA ALA A 174 3.70 4.55 -12.50
C ALA A 174 2.64 3.44 -12.49
N ILE A 175 2.96 2.25 -11.98
CA ILE A 175 2.11 1.05 -12.10
C ILE A 175 1.57 0.53 -10.77
N SER A 176 2.19 0.88 -9.64
CA SER A 176 1.86 0.29 -8.33
C SER A 176 0.45 0.64 -7.84
N HIS A 177 -0.08 -0.23 -6.97
CA HIS A 177 -1.33 -0.03 -6.23
C HIS A 177 -1.38 1.35 -5.55
N ARG A 178 -0.31 1.73 -4.81
CA ARG A 178 -0.23 3.03 -4.12
C ARG A 178 -0.14 4.18 -5.10
N GLY A 179 0.64 4.05 -6.18
CA GLY A 179 0.70 5.06 -7.23
C GLY A 179 -0.63 5.29 -7.92
N ARG A 180 -1.40 4.23 -8.16
CA ARG A 180 -2.78 4.31 -8.72
C ARG A 180 -3.74 4.99 -7.73
N ALA A 181 -3.74 4.59 -6.46
CA ALA A 181 -4.57 5.20 -5.44
C ALA A 181 -4.23 6.69 -5.24
N ALA A 182 -2.94 7.03 -5.25
CA ALA A 182 -2.47 8.42 -5.16
C ALA A 182 -2.93 9.27 -6.36
N ARG A 183 -2.96 8.70 -7.58
CA ARG A 183 -3.52 9.41 -8.75
C ARG A 183 -5.02 9.68 -8.62
N LEU A 184 -5.81 8.73 -8.10
CA LEU A 184 -7.23 8.93 -7.82
C LEU A 184 -7.44 10.06 -6.80
N LEU A 185 -6.65 10.03 -5.72
CA LEU A 185 -6.65 11.11 -4.72
C LEU A 185 -6.22 12.44 -5.33
N GLY A 186 -5.15 12.47 -6.14
CA GLY A 186 -4.68 13.67 -6.82
C GLY A 186 -5.74 14.29 -7.75
N ALA A 187 -6.47 13.46 -8.49
CA ALA A 187 -7.60 13.91 -9.30
C ALA A 187 -8.73 14.53 -8.45
N HIS A 188 -9.06 13.91 -7.31
CA HIS A 188 -10.04 14.45 -6.37
C HIS A 188 -9.61 15.80 -5.79
N LEU A 189 -8.34 15.98 -5.49
CA LEU A 189 -7.76 17.23 -4.97
C LEU A 189 -7.53 18.29 -6.07
N GLY A 190 -7.81 17.98 -7.34
CA GLY A 190 -7.55 18.89 -8.46
C GLY A 190 -6.07 19.09 -8.77
N LEU A 191 -5.20 18.17 -8.35
CA LEU A 191 -3.75 18.24 -8.58
C LEU A 191 -3.35 17.68 -9.96
N VAL A 192 -4.21 16.91 -10.59
CA VAL A 192 -4.06 16.39 -11.95
C VAL A 192 -4.97 17.26 -12.82
N GLY A 193 -4.47 18.39 -13.25
CA GLY A 193 -5.25 19.33 -14.02
C GLY A 193 -4.43 19.94 -15.15
N GLY A 194 -4.88 19.70 -16.39
CA GLY A 194 -4.62 20.56 -17.49
C GLY A 194 -3.54 20.15 -18.49
N ASP A 195 -3.53 18.89 -18.88
CA ASP A 195 -3.26 18.56 -20.28
C ASP A 195 -4.52 17.92 -20.85
N SER A 196 -5.46 18.75 -21.22
CA SER A 196 -6.44 18.43 -22.25
C SER A 196 -5.89 18.85 -23.60
N PRO A 197 -6.17 18.07 -24.63
CA PRO A 197 -5.46 17.90 -25.89
C PRO A 197 -5.38 19.16 -26.73
#